data_db91d47fa2be8ca03873d5a66a68ae0e
#
_entry.id   db91d47fa2be8ca03873d5a66a68ae0e
#
_cell.length_a   1.000
_cell.length_b   1.000
_cell.length_c   1.000
_cell.angle_alpha   90.00
_cell.angle_beta   90.00
_cell.angle_gamma   90.00
#
_symmetry.space_group_name_H-M   'P 1'
#
loop_
_entity.id
_entity.type
_entity.pdbx_description
1 polymer ?
#
loop_
_entity_poly.entity_id
_entity_poly.type
_entity_poly.pdbx_seq_one_letter_code
_entity_poly.pdbx_strand_id
1 'polypeptide(L)'
;MRVDTDTVTKLIHTVAAEEVVSRFERLARGEVTEKGPGDFVTIADLQAERRLTEELTRLLPGSVAIGEEAAAADPAILGLLAQPAPVWVIDPVDGTLNFSEGRRHFGTIVALVRSERVEAAWIHDPLGDETAVAEAGAGAWIGDRRLQVARPEQPEGLRGALLAGQFGDKKLGARIQSRRQQVGAVKSLRSAAHEYLRLARGEMHYALFTKLMPWDHAAGVLIHREAGGHSSYLDGAPYRPSAISATALLLAPDLASWRRLETALLSD
;
A
#
# COMPACT_ATOMS: atom_id res chain seq x y z
N MET A 1 15.40 -5.58 18.45
CA MET A 1 16.29 -4.53 17.91
C MET A 1 15.41 -3.61 17.10
N ARG A 2 15.46 -2.31 17.33
CA ARG A 2 14.68 -1.30 16.60
C ARG A 2 15.48 -0.85 15.38
N VAL A 3 14.81 -0.66 14.27
CA VAL A 3 15.45 -0.16 13.03
C VAL A 3 15.43 1.35 13.05
N ASP A 4 16.50 1.97 12.59
CA ASP A 4 16.55 3.42 12.35
C ASP A 4 15.77 3.76 11.08
N THR A 5 14.63 4.45 11.24
CA THR A 5 13.73 4.81 10.15
C THR A 5 14.37 5.74 9.13
N ASP A 6 15.29 6.62 9.55
CA ASP A 6 15.98 7.54 8.64
C ASP A 6 16.95 6.79 7.71
N THR A 7 17.65 5.80 8.26
CA THR A 7 18.55 4.94 7.47
C THR A 7 17.77 4.17 6.41
N VAL A 8 16.60 3.61 6.77
CA VAL A 8 15.73 2.90 5.81
C VAL A 8 15.17 3.87 4.77
N THR A 9 14.74 5.06 5.17
CA THR A 9 14.25 6.09 4.24
C THR A 9 15.32 6.45 3.20
N LYS A 10 16.55 6.71 3.62
CA LYS A 10 17.67 7.01 2.70
C LYS A 10 17.95 5.86 1.74
N LEU A 11 17.87 4.63 2.21
CA LEU A 11 18.04 3.45 1.38
C LEU A 11 16.94 3.38 0.31
N ILE A 12 15.68 3.55 0.69
CA ILE A 12 14.54 3.54 -0.25
C ILE A 12 14.72 4.63 -1.31
N HIS A 13 15.06 5.86 -0.91
CA HIS A 13 15.34 6.95 -1.85
C HIS A 13 16.45 6.59 -2.84
N THR A 14 17.57 6.05 -2.35
CA THR A 14 18.69 5.67 -3.20
C THR A 14 18.30 4.61 -4.22
N VAL A 15 17.62 3.54 -3.77
CA VAL A 15 17.19 2.46 -4.66
C VAL A 15 16.14 2.95 -5.65
N ALA A 16 15.14 3.73 -5.20
CA ALA A 16 14.13 4.28 -6.09
C ALA A 16 14.73 5.21 -7.15
N ALA A 17 15.69 6.06 -6.80
CA ALA A 17 16.36 6.93 -7.76
C ALA A 17 17.16 6.15 -8.80
N GLU A 18 17.96 5.16 -8.36
CA GLU A 18 18.89 4.44 -9.20
C GLU A 18 18.24 3.32 -10.01
N GLU A 19 17.25 2.62 -9.46
CA GLU A 19 16.64 1.45 -10.12
C GLU A 19 15.27 1.76 -10.75
N VAL A 20 14.51 2.72 -10.22
CA VAL A 20 13.16 3.03 -10.71
C VAL A 20 13.15 4.30 -11.56
N VAL A 21 13.47 5.46 -10.98
CA VAL A 21 13.39 6.76 -11.68
C VAL A 21 14.32 6.80 -12.89
N SER A 22 15.51 6.21 -12.80
CA SER A 22 16.47 6.15 -13.92
C SER A 22 15.91 5.46 -15.17
N ARG A 23 14.90 4.58 -14.99
CA ARG A 23 14.25 3.81 -16.06
C ARG A 23 12.86 4.35 -16.44
N PHE A 24 12.32 5.29 -15.68
CA PHE A 24 11.03 5.89 -15.98
C PHE A 24 11.05 6.58 -17.36
N GLU A 25 10.03 6.30 -18.21
CA GLU A 25 9.95 6.75 -19.60
C GLU A 25 11.13 6.30 -20.51
N ARG A 26 11.94 5.32 -20.04
CA ARG A 26 13.14 4.84 -20.75
C ARG A 26 13.19 3.33 -20.90
N LEU A 27 12.09 2.64 -20.57
CA LEU A 27 12.04 1.18 -20.72
C LEU A 27 12.22 0.78 -22.18
N ALA A 28 13.15 -0.14 -22.41
CA ALA A 28 13.38 -0.71 -23.73
C ALA A 28 12.33 -1.77 -24.07
N ARG A 29 12.23 -2.08 -25.36
CA ARG A 29 11.35 -3.16 -25.83
C ARG A 29 11.78 -4.49 -25.21
N GLY A 30 10.88 -5.15 -24.47
CA GLY A 30 11.17 -6.42 -23.78
C GLY A 30 11.51 -6.27 -22.29
N GLU A 31 11.60 -5.04 -21.76
CA GLU A 31 11.79 -4.80 -20.32
C GLU A 31 10.46 -4.73 -19.53
N VAL A 32 9.33 -4.91 -20.21
CA VAL A 32 7.99 -5.01 -19.62
C VAL A 32 7.43 -6.38 -19.97
N THR A 33 6.98 -7.13 -18.97
CA THR A 33 6.35 -8.45 -19.12
C THR A 33 4.99 -8.43 -18.44
N GLU A 34 3.98 -8.99 -19.07
CA GLU A 34 2.67 -9.21 -18.45
C GLU A 34 2.66 -10.59 -17.79
N LYS A 35 2.55 -10.62 -16.45
CA LYS A 35 2.49 -11.85 -15.63
C LYS A 35 1.10 -12.52 -15.72
N GLY A 36 0.07 -11.70 -15.95
CA GLY A 36 -1.34 -12.11 -16.05
C GLY A 36 -2.19 -10.92 -16.48
N PRO A 37 -3.49 -11.09 -16.78
CA PRO A 37 -4.33 -10.02 -17.32
C PRO A 37 -4.29 -8.73 -16.49
N GLY A 38 -3.58 -7.70 -16.98
CA GLY A 38 -3.41 -6.41 -16.31
C GLY A 38 -2.40 -6.40 -15.16
N ASP A 39 -1.60 -7.45 -15.01
CA ASP A 39 -0.53 -7.59 -14.02
C ASP A 39 0.83 -7.55 -14.74
N PHE A 40 1.59 -6.48 -14.53
CA PHE A 40 2.84 -6.20 -15.22
C PHE A 40 4.02 -6.23 -14.27
N VAL A 41 5.18 -6.60 -14.81
CA VAL A 41 6.49 -6.48 -14.17
C VAL A 41 7.47 -5.84 -15.14
N THR A 42 8.36 -5.02 -14.63
CA THR A 42 9.45 -4.42 -15.41
C THR A 42 10.81 -4.79 -14.83
N ILE A 43 11.86 -4.51 -15.58
CA ILE A 43 13.24 -4.66 -15.06
C ILE A 43 13.49 -3.77 -13.82
N ALA A 44 12.76 -2.65 -13.69
CA ALA A 44 12.85 -1.77 -12.52
C ALA A 44 12.36 -2.49 -11.26
N ASP A 45 11.21 -3.20 -11.34
CA ASP A 45 10.65 -3.98 -10.23
C ASP A 45 11.66 -5.03 -9.74
N LEU A 46 12.19 -5.84 -10.66
CA LEU A 46 13.13 -6.92 -10.35
C LEU A 46 14.44 -6.41 -9.71
N GLN A 47 15.00 -5.33 -10.23
CA GLN A 47 16.27 -4.80 -9.71
C GLN A 47 16.08 -4.08 -8.37
N ALA A 48 15.01 -3.29 -8.24
CA ALA A 48 14.71 -2.60 -7.00
C ALA A 48 14.36 -3.59 -5.88
N GLU A 49 13.53 -4.63 -6.14
CA GLU A 49 13.20 -5.64 -5.14
C GLU A 49 14.44 -6.39 -4.66
N ARG A 50 15.27 -6.86 -5.58
CA ARG A 50 16.51 -7.55 -5.25
C ARG A 50 17.39 -6.70 -4.33
N ARG A 51 17.63 -5.45 -4.70
CA ARG A 51 18.50 -4.54 -3.95
C ARG A 51 17.90 -4.18 -2.59
N LEU A 52 16.61 -3.85 -2.51
CA LEU A 52 15.93 -3.59 -1.24
C LEU A 52 16.00 -4.80 -0.32
N THR A 53 15.76 -6.01 -0.83
CA THR A 53 15.88 -7.26 -0.08
C THR A 53 17.27 -7.45 0.52
N GLU A 54 18.32 -7.32 -0.28
CA GLU A 54 19.70 -7.49 0.17
C GLU A 54 20.10 -6.46 1.23
N GLU A 55 19.75 -5.19 1.02
CA GLU A 55 20.19 -4.13 1.92
C GLU A 55 19.35 -4.05 3.20
N LEU A 56 18.04 -4.23 3.12
CA LEU A 56 17.17 -4.23 4.30
C LEU A 56 17.46 -5.41 5.24
N THR A 57 17.71 -6.61 4.69
CA THR A 57 18.09 -7.77 5.51
C THR A 57 19.47 -7.60 6.14
N ARG A 58 20.40 -6.89 5.47
CA ARG A 58 21.69 -6.52 6.06
C ARG A 58 21.55 -5.50 7.20
N LEU A 59 20.64 -4.52 7.06
CA LEU A 59 20.36 -3.54 8.12
C LEU A 59 19.74 -4.17 9.36
N LEU A 60 18.97 -5.24 9.21
CA LEU A 60 18.34 -5.95 10.33
C LEU A 60 18.71 -7.45 10.29
N PRO A 61 19.87 -7.86 10.84
CA PRO A 61 20.28 -9.26 10.86
C PRO A 61 19.25 -10.16 11.55
N GLY A 62 18.96 -11.30 10.93
CA GLY A 62 17.92 -12.24 11.36
C GLY A 62 16.52 -11.92 10.84
N SER A 63 16.37 -10.87 10.05
CA SER A 63 15.15 -10.63 9.29
C SER A 63 15.17 -11.39 7.95
N VAL A 64 13.97 -11.56 7.38
CA VAL A 64 13.75 -12.08 6.04
C VAL A 64 12.96 -11.05 5.22
N ALA A 65 12.85 -11.24 3.91
CA ALA A 65 12.08 -10.36 3.05
C ALA A 65 11.05 -11.15 2.23
N ILE A 66 9.91 -10.50 1.97
CA ILE A 66 8.87 -10.91 1.03
C ILE A 66 8.66 -9.75 0.08
N GLY A 67 9.05 -9.92 -1.17
CA GLY A 67 8.74 -8.97 -2.23
C GLY A 67 7.58 -9.46 -3.10
N GLU A 68 6.97 -8.57 -3.85
CA GLU A 68 5.90 -8.90 -4.80
C GLU A 68 6.39 -9.93 -5.83
N GLU A 69 7.56 -9.71 -6.43
CA GLU A 69 8.08 -10.54 -7.51
C GLU A 69 8.58 -11.90 -7.01
N ALA A 70 9.19 -11.93 -5.83
CA ALA A 70 9.58 -13.18 -5.17
C ALA A 70 8.34 -14.01 -4.79
N ALA A 71 7.26 -13.38 -4.32
CA ALA A 71 6.01 -14.05 -3.98
C ALA A 71 5.24 -14.51 -5.23
N ALA A 72 5.35 -13.80 -6.35
CA ALA A 72 4.81 -14.25 -7.62
C ALA A 72 5.53 -15.52 -8.14
N ALA A 73 6.84 -15.62 -7.91
CA ALA A 73 7.65 -16.80 -8.27
C ALA A 73 7.42 -17.98 -7.30
N ASP A 74 7.31 -17.71 -5.99
CA ASP A 74 7.06 -18.72 -4.95
C ASP A 74 6.06 -18.18 -3.89
N PRO A 75 4.76 -18.46 -4.05
CA PRO A 75 3.74 -18.03 -3.08
C PRO A 75 3.91 -18.61 -1.67
N ALA A 76 4.70 -19.67 -1.48
CA ALA A 76 4.93 -20.27 -0.17
C ALA A 76 5.67 -19.32 0.80
N ILE A 77 6.43 -18.35 0.28
CA ILE A 77 7.12 -17.34 1.10
C ILE A 77 6.17 -16.48 1.94
N LEU A 78 4.90 -16.35 1.55
CA LEU A 78 3.89 -15.64 2.35
C LEU A 78 3.70 -16.26 3.73
N GLY A 79 4.00 -17.55 3.91
CA GLY A 79 4.02 -18.21 5.22
C GLY A 79 5.00 -17.61 6.23
N LEU A 80 6.00 -16.86 5.79
CA LEU A 80 6.94 -16.15 6.65
C LEU A 80 6.26 -15.06 7.50
N LEU A 81 5.14 -14.49 7.05
CA LEU A 81 4.40 -13.46 7.80
C LEU A 81 3.88 -13.93 9.16
N ALA A 82 3.62 -15.23 9.31
CA ALA A 82 3.17 -15.83 10.56
C ALA A 82 4.32 -16.19 11.53
N GLN A 83 5.57 -16.06 11.08
CA GLN A 83 6.75 -16.42 11.89
C GLN A 83 7.15 -15.30 12.86
N PRO A 84 7.88 -15.64 13.96
CA PRO A 84 8.35 -14.64 14.92
C PRO A 84 9.46 -13.73 14.40
N ALA A 85 10.19 -14.15 13.36
CA ALA A 85 11.27 -13.38 12.76
C ALA A 85 10.72 -12.07 12.16
N PRO A 86 11.49 -10.96 12.16
CA PRO A 86 11.12 -9.76 11.44
C PRO A 86 11.07 -10.03 9.95
N VAL A 87 10.02 -9.52 9.29
CA VAL A 87 9.79 -9.70 7.85
C VAL A 87 9.68 -8.32 7.19
N TRP A 88 10.56 -8.04 6.24
CA TRP A 88 10.40 -6.92 5.33
C TRP A 88 9.40 -7.30 4.24
N VAL A 89 8.39 -6.49 4.06
CA VAL A 89 7.37 -6.64 3.00
C VAL A 89 7.59 -5.50 2.02
N ILE A 90 7.81 -5.83 0.74
CA ILE A 90 8.33 -4.90 -0.27
C ILE A 90 7.45 -4.95 -1.52
N ASP A 91 6.98 -3.78 -1.94
CA ASP A 91 6.53 -3.52 -3.30
C ASP A 91 7.52 -2.53 -3.93
N PRO A 92 8.35 -2.97 -4.87
CA PRO A 92 9.38 -2.11 -5.44
C PRO A 92 8.82 -1.00 -6.32
N VAL A 93 7.73 -1.28 -7.07
CA VAL A 93 7.08 -0.33 -7.99
C VAL A 93 5.56 -0.53 -7.96
N ASP A 94 4.91 -0.16 -6.86
CA ASP A 94 3.45 -0.12 -6.85
C ASP A 94 2.92 0.76 -7.97
N GLY A 95 1.98 0.23 -8.73
CA GLY A 95 1.48 0.91 -9.93
C GLY A 95 2.33 0.65 -11.17
N THR A 96 2.89 -0.54 -11.35
CA THR A 96 3.74 -0.95 -12.49
C THR A 96 3.13 -0.63 -13.84
N LEU A 97 1.79 -0.75 -14.00
CA LEU A 97 1.11 -0.33 -15.22
C LEU A 97 1.25 1.18 -15.47
N ASN A 98 1.08 2.02 -14.45
CA ASN A 98 1.30 3.46 -14.60
C ASN A 98 2.76 3.74 -14.99
N PHE A 99 3.70 3.10 -14.31
CA PHE A 99 5.13 3.23 -14.60
C PHE A 99 5.45 2.86 -16.05
N SER A 100 4.97 1.70 -16.53
CA SER A 100 5.23 1.23 -17.90
C SER A 100 4.60 2.10 -18.99
N GLU A 101 3.51 2.81 -18.67
CA GLU A 101 2.83 3.74 -19.56
C GLU A 101 3.28 5.21 -19.42
N GLY A 102 4.36 5.48 -18.66
CA GLY A 102 4.87 6.85 -18.44
C GLY A 102 3.94 7.72 -17.58
N ARG A 103 3.05 7.13 -16.79
CA ARG A 103 2.18 7.86 -15.86
C ARG A 103 2.87 8.04 -14.51
N ARG A 104 2.69 9.22 -13.90
CA ARG A 104 3.43 9.65 -12.71
C ARG A 104 3.02 9.00 -11.38
N HIS A 105 1.92 8.23 -11.33
CA HIS A 105 1.39 7.66 -10.08
C HIS A 105 1.91 6.24 -9.89
N PHE A 106 3.10 6.11 -9.38
CA PHE A 106 3.74 4.88 -8.92
C PHE A 106 4.58 5.18 -7.67
N GLY A 107 4.87 4.18 -6.87
CA GLY A 107 5.62 4.37 -5.64
C GLY A 107 6.35 3.12 -5.19
N THR A 108 7.26 3.27 -4.21
CA THR A 108 7.90 2.15 -3.53
C THR A 108 7.31 2.00 -2.13
N ILE A 109 6.86 0.81 -1.80
CA ILE A 109 6.24 0.50 -0.50
C ILE A 109 7.11 -0.48 0.26
N VAL A 110 7.41 -0.17 1.53
CA VAL A 110 8.16 -1.05 2.43
C VAL A 110 7.47 -1.08 3.79
N ALA A 111 7.32 -2.27 4.36
CA ALA A 111 6.85 -2.45 5.73
C ALA A 111 7.76 -3.41 6.49
N LEU A 112 7.95 -3.17 7.78
CA LEU A 112 8.55 -4.11 8.71
C LEU A 112 7.44 -4.77 9.53
N VAL A 113 7.32 -6.08 9.40
CA VAL A 113 6.29 -6.90 10.07
C VAL A 113 6.96 -7.83 11.07
N ARG A 114 6.35 -8.00 12.25
CA ARG A 114 6.75 -9.00 13.22
C ARG A 114 5.51 -9.63 13.87
N SER A 115 5.43 -10.95 13.88
CA SER A 115 4.29 -11.68 14.45
C SER A 115 2.95 -11.10 13.95
N GLU A 116 2.79 -10.97 12.64
CA GLU A 116 1.60 -10.41 11.96
C GLU A 116 1.25 -8.94 12.30
N ARG A 117 2.16 -8.20 12.94
CA ARG A 117 1.97 -6.78 13.26
C ARG A 117 2.95 -5.93 12.48
N VAL A 118 2.48 -4.87 11.87
CA VAL A 118 3.34 -3.89 11.22
C VAL A 118 3.95 -2.99 12.29
N GLU A 119 5.29 -3.00 12.38
CA GLU A 119 6.07 -2.21 13.36
C GLU A 119 6.49 -0.87 12.78
N ALA A 120 6.87 -0.84 11.48
CA ALA A 120 7.27 0.37 10.78
C ALA A 120 6.87 0.29 9.30
N ALA A 121 6.71 1.45 8.66
CA ALA A 121 6.16 1.57 7.31
C ALA A 121 6.75 2.76 6.57
N TRP A 122 6.96 2.58 5.27
CA TRP A 122 7.42 3.61 4.33
C TRP A 122 6.61 3.51 3.04
N ILE A 123 6.14 4.65 2.55
CA ILE A 123 5.60 4.81 1.20
C ILE A 123 6.32 5.98 0.57
N HIS A 124 7.09 5.71 -0.46
CA HIS A 124 7.88 6.69 -1.19
C HIS A 124 7.25 7.01 -2.55
N ASP A 125 7.00 8.29 -2.80
CA ASP A 125 6.67 8.85 -4.11
C ASP A 125 7.96 9.33 -4.78
N PRO A 126 8.55 8.56 -5.70
CA PRO A 126 9.89 8.88 -6.23
C PRO A 126 9.92 10.08 -7.17
N LEU A 127 8.78 10.48 -7.74
CA LEU A 127 8.70 11.68 -8.58
C LEU A 127 8.31 12.93 -7.79
N GLY A 128 7.64 12.75 -6.64
CA GLY A 128 7.36 13.82 -5.68
C GLY A 128 8.51 14.06 -4.68
N ASP A 129 9.47 13.14 -4.62
CA ASP A 129 10.60 13.13 -3.66
C ASP A 129 10.13 13.22 -2.20
N GLU A 130 9.04 12.49 -1.90
CA GLU A 130 8.44 12.46 -0.56
C GLU A 130 8.28 11.03 -0.06
N THR A 131 8.58 10.81 1.22
CA THR A 131 8.32 9.52 1.89
C THR A 131 7.45 9.73 3.10
N ALA A 132 6.29 9.07 3.10
CA ALA A 132 5.49 8.90 4.31
C ALA A 132 6.10 7.77 5.14
N VAL A 133 6.36 8.05 6.42
CA VAL A 133 6.97 7.13 7.39
C VAL A 133 6.06 7.01 8.60
N ALA A 134 5.88 5.80 9.12
CA ALA A 134 5.21 5.58 10.39
C ALA A 134 5.92 4.50 11.20
N GLU A 135 5.94 4.67 12.53
CA GLU A 135 6.25 3.62 13.50
C GLU A 135 5.02 3.39 14.37
N ALA A 136 4.75 2.15 14.74
CA ALA A 136 3.60 1.80 15.57
C ALA A 136 3.62 2.55 16.91
N GLY A 137 2.60 3.39 17.15
CA GLY A 137 2.44 4.22 18.34
C GLY A 137 3.22 5.53 18.35
N ALA A 138 3.94 5.89 17.25
CA ALA A 138 4.74 7.12 17.18
C ALA A 138 4.16 8.19 16.25
N GLY A 139 3.11 7.84 15.49
CA GLY A 139 2.52 8.71 14.50
C GLY A 139 3.05 8.47 13.09
N ALA A 140 2.54 9.23 12.12
CA ALA A 140 2.95 9.21 10.73
C ALA A 140 3.44 10.59 10.29
N TRP A 141 4.46 10.62 9.40
CA TRP A 141 5.19 11.82 9.03
C TRP A 141 5.60 11.82 7.55
N ILE A 142 5.72 13.01 6.96
CA ILE A 142 6.49 13.26 5.73
C ILE A 142 7.51 14.35 6.09
N GLY A 143 8.79 14.00 6.12
CA GLY A 143 9.82 14.87 6.69
C GLY A 143 9.44 15.27 8.13
N ASP A 144 9.43 16.57 8.43
CA ASP A 144 9.03 17.09 9.74
C ASP A 144 7.51 17.31 9.90
N ARG A 145 6.73 17.11 8.85
CA ARG A 145 5.28 17.33 8.85
C ARG A 145 4.56 16.08 9.33
N ARG A 146 3.90 16.20 10.49
CA ARG A 146 3.01 15.16 11.01
C ARG A 146 1.77 15.01 10.11
N LEU A 147 1.44 13.78 9.76
CA LEU A 147 0.28 13.45 8.94
C LEU A 147 -0.97 13.31 9.82
N GLN A 148 -2.10 13.74 9.28
CA GLN A 148 -3.42 13.55 9.87
C GLN A 148 -4.45 13.32 8.77
N VAL A 149 -5.29 12.31 8.94
CA VAL A 149 -6.41 12.07 8.03
C VAL A 149 -7.40 13.23 8.10
N ALA A 150 -7.94 13.62 6.96
CA ALA A 150 -9.00 14.63 6.92
C ALA A 150 -10.32 14.04 7.43
N ARG A 151 -11.07 14.87 8.14
CA ARG A 151 -12.45 14.59 8.51
C ARG A 151 -13.37 15.54 7.78
N PRO A 152 -14.44 15.05 7.13
CA PRO A 152 -15.39 15.93 6.47
C PRO A 152 -16.14 16.76 7.53
N GLU A 153 -16.44 18.01 7.19
CA GLU A 153 -17.24 18.89 8.06
C GLU A 153 -18.65 18.32 8.30
N GLN A 154 -19.19 17.67 7.28
CA GLN A 154 -20.47 16.95 7.34
C GLN A 154 -20.30 15.51 6.88
N PRO A 155 -21.04 14.56 7.48
CA PRO A 155 -20.92 13.15 7.14
C PRO A 155 -21.19 12.83 5.65
N GLU A 156 -22.01 13.64 4.97
CA GLU A 156 -22.32 13.54 3.55
C GLU A 156 -21.16 13.95 2.64
N GLY A 157 -20.19 14.67 3.19
CA GLY A 157 -18.99 15.16 2.48
C GLY A 157 -17.89 14.11 2.31
N LEU A 158 -18.12 12.83 2.67
CA LEU A 158 -17.14 11.77 2.46
C LEU A 158 -16.81 11.61 0.97
N ARG A 159 -15.52 11.62 0.64
CA ARG A 159 -14.99 11.41 -0.72
C ARG A 159 -13.81 10.47 -0.67
N GLY A 160 -13.75 9.50 -1.59
CA GLY A 160 -12.65 8.54 -1.59
C GLY A 160 -12.66 7.59 -2.77
N ALA A 161 -11.70 6.68 -2.82
CA ALA A 161 -11.48 5.77 -3.93
C ALA A 161 -12.08 4.38 -3.66
N LEU A 162 -12.65 3.77 -4.71
CA LEU A 162 -13.12 2.39 -4.71
C LEU A 162 -12.25 1.58 -5.68
N LEU A 163 -11.33 0.79 -5.13
CA LEU A 163 -10.47 -0.12 -5.88
C LEU A 163 -11.07 -1.54 -5.81
N ALA A 164 -12.26 -1.66 -6.41
CA ALA A 164 -13.07 -2.87 -6.40
C ALA A 164 -13.50 -3.26 -7.83
N GLY A 165 -13.63 -4.57 -8.08
CA GLY A 165 -14.26 -5.10 -9.30
C GLY A 165 -13.31 -5.68 -10.34
N GLN A 166 -12.01 -5.43 -10.29
CA GLN A 166 -11.04 -6.06 -11.20
C GLN A 166 -10.44 -7.35 -10.61
N PHE A 167 -10.28 -7.39 -9.28
CA PHE A 167 -9.70 -8.49 -8.53
C PHE A 167 -10.58 -8.86 -7.32
N GLY A 168 -10.46 -10.08 -6.82
CA GLY A 168 -11.23 -10.57 -5.67
C GLY A 168 -12.66 -11.02 -6.03
N ASP A 169 -13.59 -10.88 -5.08
CA ASP A 169 -14.99 -11.26 -5.29
C ASP A 169 -15.70 -10.33 -6.28
N LYS A 170 -15.96 -10.83 -7.49
CA LYS A 170 -16.59 -10.08 -8.58
C LYS A 170 -18.02 -9.59 -8.23
N LYS A 171 -18.77 -10.36 -7.42
CA LYS A 171 -20.14 -9.96 -7.01
C LYS A 171 -20.07 -8.81 -6.02
N LEU A 172 -19.20 -8.92 -5.02
CA LEU A 172 -18.94 -7.82 -4.07
C LEU A 172 -18.42 -6.58 -4.81
N GLY A 173 -17.47 -6.75 -5.72
CA GLY A 173 -16.94 -5.65 -6.52
C GLY A 173 -18.01 -4.95 -7.36
N ALA A 174 -18.89 -5.67 -8.03
CA ALA A 174 -19.98 -5.11 -8.81
C ALA A 174 -20.99 -4.35 -7.92
N ARG A 175 -21.33 -4.91 -6.73
CA ARG A 175 -22.20 -4.25 -5.75
C ARG A 175 -21.59 -2.93 -5.27
N ILE A 176 -20.32 -2.92 -4.88
CA ILE A 176 -19.61 -1.72 -4.45
C ILE A 176 -19.61 -0.67 -5.56
N GLN A 177 -19.28 -1.06 -6.80
CA GLN A 177 -19.25 -0.12 -7.93
C GLN A 177 -20.63 0.47 -8.28
N SER A 178 -21.71 -0.29 -8.14
CA SER A 178 -23.08 0.22 -8.39
C SER A 178 -23.48 1.35 -7.44
N ARG A 179 -22.85 1.42 -6.26
CA ARG A 179 -23.13 2.42 -5.22
C ARG A 179 -22.13 3.57 -5.15
N ARG A 180 -21.21 3.64 -6.10
CA ARG A 180 -20.13 4.63 -6.12
C ARG A 180 -20.58 6.10 -6.00
N GLN A 181 -21.73 6.42 -6.55
CA GLN A 181 -22.29 7.79 -6.48
C GLN A 181 -22.81 8.12 -5.08
N GLN A 182 -23.32 7.15 -4.35
CA GLN A 182 -23.89 7.32 -3.00
C GLN A 182 -22.80 7.65 -1.96
N VAL A 183 -21.57 7.24 -2.21
CA VAL A 183 -20.43 7.42 -1.30
C VAL A 183 -19.45 8.49 -1.75
N GLY A 184 -19.75 9.26 -2.79
CA GLY A 184 -18.85 10.31 -3.30
C GLY A 184 -17.53 9.73 -3.84
N ALA A 185 -17.60 8.61 -4.60
CA ALA A 185 -16.42 7.98 -5.13
C ALA A 185 -15.70 8.85 -6.18
N VAL A 186 -14.39 9.05 -5.98
CA VAL A 186 -13.50 9.75 -6.90
C VAL A 186 -12.75 8.75 -7.79
N LYS A 187 -12.08 9.27 -8.82
CA LYS A 187 -11.26 8.44 -9.70
C LYS A 187 -10.04 7.93 -8.94
N SER A 188 -9.81 6.62 -8.98
CA SER A 188 -8.59 5.99 -8.47
C SER A 188 -7.38 6.34 -9.34
N LEU A 189 -6.22 6.49 -8.70
CA LEU A 189 -4.92 6.67 -9.36
C LEU A 189 -4.28 5.34 -9.80
N ARG A 190 -4.88 4.20 -9.42
CA ARG A 190 -4.41 2.85 -9.77
C ARG A 190 -3.00 2.56 -9.22
N SER A 191 -2.72 3.05 -8.04
CA SER A 191 -1.52 2.86 -7.24
C SER A 191 -1.93 2.89 -5.77
N ALA A 192 -1.69 1.82 -5.04
CA ALA A 192 -2.00 1.74 -3.62
C ALA A 192 -1.19 2.78 -2.84
N ALA A 193 0.10 2.96 -3.17
CA ALA A 193 0.96 3.98 -2.59
C ALA A 193 0.32 5.37 -2.65
N HIS A 194 -0.12 5.78 -3.84
CA HIS A 194 -0.72 7.11 -4.02
C HIS A 194 -2.10 7.24 -3.36
N GLU A 195 -2.89 6.17 -3.29
CA GLU A 195 -4.15 6.23 -2.54
C GLU A 195 -3.90 6.37 -1.03
N TYR A 196 -2.92 5.66 -0.47
CA TYR A 196 -2.53 5.83 0.93
C TYR A 196 -1.93 7.21 1.22
N LEU A 197 -1.09 7.74 0.33
CA LEU A 197 -0.55 9.09 0.46
C LEU A 197 -1.66 10.14 0.45
N ARG A 198 -2.67 10.01 -0.43
CA ARG A 198 -3.84 10.91 -0.47
C ARG A 198 -4.64 10.87 0.82
N LEU A 199 -4.87 9.68 1.40
CA LEU A 199 -5.51 9.53 2.71
C LEU A 199 -4.72 10.20 3.81
N ALA A 200 -3.43 9.92 3.89
CA ALA A 200 -2.55 10.43 4.94
C ALA A 200 -2.33 11.95 4.87
N ARG A 201 -2.37 12.53 3.66
CA ARG A 201 -2.31 13.98 3.43
C ARG A 201 -3.67 14.68 3.64
N GLY A 202 -4.75 13.92 3.84
CA GLY A 202 -6.09 14.48 3.97
C GLY A 202 -6.73 14.95 2.66
N GLU A 203 -6.24 14.50 1.51
CA GLU A 203 -6.77 14.83 0.18
C GLU A 203 -8.05 14.05 -0.14
N MET A 204 -8.27 12.94 0.52
CA MET A 204 -9.51 12.16 0.49
C MET A 204 -9.78 11.53 1.87
N HIS A 205 -11.00 11.05 2.07
CA HIS A 205 -11.45 10.59 3.38
C HIS A 205 -11.42 9.06 3.52
N TYR A 206 -11.65 8.32 2.44
CA TYR A 206 -11.72 6.86 2.50
C TYR A 206 -11.11 6.18 1.28
N ALA A 207 -10.72 4.93 1.44
CA ALA A 207 -10.41 4.03 0.34
C ALA A 207 -10.95 2.63 0.65
N LEU A 208 -11.39 1.92 -0.39
CA LEU A 208 -11.79 0.52 -0.30
C LEU A 208 -11.03 -0.31 -1.33
N PHE A 209 -10.41 -1.40 -0.87
CA PHE A 209 -9.62 -2.32 -1.68
C PHE A 209 -10.20 -3.74 -1.62
N THR A 210 -10.22 -4.44 -2.75
CA THR A 210 -10.67 -5.85 -2.84
C THR A 210 -9.56 -6.82 -3.29
N LYS A 211 -8.38 -6.35 -3.68
CA LYS A 211 -7.14 -7.13 -3.81
C LYS A 211 -6.29 -6.81 -2.60
N LEU A 212 -5.95 -7.79 -1.78
CA LEU A 212 -5.34 -7.55 -0.46
C LEU A 212 -3.98 -8.24 -0.33
N MET A 213 -3.04 -7.89 -1.20
CA MET A 213 -1.67 -8.38 -1.07
C MET A 213 -0.94 -7.60 0.03
N PRO A 214 -0.05 -8.26 0.81
CA PRO A 214 0.60 -7.60 1.96
C PRO A 214 1.49 -6.43 1.56
N TRP A 215 2.15 -6.49 0.41
CA TRP A 215 3.01 -5.43 -0.08
C TRP A 215 2.24 -4.17 -0.48
N ASP A 216 1.01 -4.29 -1.00
CA ASP A 216 0.13 -3.16 -1.32
C ASP A 216 -0.37 -2.44 -0.05
N HIS A 217 -0.54 -3.17 1.08
CA HIS A 217 -1.38 -2.67 2.18
C HIS A 217 -0.70 -2.55 3.54
N ALA A 218 0.30 -3.38 3.87
CA ALA A 218 0.87 -3.41 5.22
C ALA A 218 1.37 -2.04 5.67
N ALA A 219 2.15 -1.36 4.82
CA ALA A 219 2.65 -0.03 5.11
C ALA A 219 1.52 1.01 5.19
N GLY A 220 0.64 1.02 4.20
CA GLY A 220 -0.43 2.00 4.11
C GLY A 220 -1.41 1.95 5.27
N VAL A 221 -1.76 0.76 5.75
CA VAL A 221 -2.62 0.59 6.92
C VAL A 221 -1.98 1.15 8.19
N LEU A 222 -0.67 0.92 8.40
CA LEU A 222 0.02 1.51 9.55
C LEU A 222 0.05 3.04 9.44
N ILE A 223 0.46 3.59 8.30
CA ILE A 223 0.51 5.05 8.08
C ILE A 223 -0.86 5.68 8.31
N HIS A 224 -1.92 5.11 7.74
CA HIS A 224 -3.28 5.61 7.91
C HIS A 224 -3.74 5.58 9.37
N ARG A 225 -3.47 4.48 10.09
CA ARG A 225 -3.79 4.36 11.51
C ARG A 225 -3.02 5.36 12.37
N GLU A 226 -1.73 5.52 12.13
CA GLU A 226 -0.87 6.46 12.87
C GLU A 226 -1.17 7.93 12.52
N ALA A 227 -1.81 8.19 11.36
CA ALA A 227 -2.40 9.47 11.00
C ALA A 227 -3.80 9.69 11.63
N GLY A 228 -4.28 8.78 12.49
CA GLY A 228 -5.53 8.91 13.24
C GLY A 228 -6.77 8.35 12.53
N GLY A 229 -6.60 7.57 11.45
CA GLY A 229 -7.67 6.90 10.73
C GLY A 229 -8.09 5.55 11.34
N HIS A 230 -9.21 5.01 10.85
CA HIS A 230 -9.72 3.68 11.17
C HIS A 230 -9.65 2.79 9.94
N SER A 231 -9.07 1.59 10.08
CA SER A 231 -8.91 0.60 9.01
C SER A 231 -9.32 -0.78 9.51
N SER A 232 -10.24 -1.43 8.83
CA SER A 232 -10.62 -2.82 9.10
C SER A 232 -11.19 -3.50 7.86
N TYR A 233 -11.25 -4.83 7.88
CA TYR A 233 -12.00 -5.59 6.87
C TYR A 233 -13.49 -5.30 7.00
N LEU A 234 -14.28 -5.59 5.95
CA LEU A 234 -15.72 -5.33 5.94
C LEU A 234 -16.51 -6.14 6.98
N ASP A 235 -15.94 -7.21 7.53
CA ASP A 235 -16.50 -7.96 8.67
C ASP A 235 -16.15 -7.32 10.04
N GLY A 236 -15.44 -6.19 10.03
CA GLY A 236 -15.00 -5.48 11.23
C GLY A 236 -13.69 -6.02 11.84
N ALA A 237 -13.13 -7.11 11.32
CA ALA A 237 -11.88 -7.65 11.83
C ALA A 237 -10.69 -6.70 11.52
N PRO A 238 -9.70 -6.60 12.42
CA PRO A 238 -8.52 -5.78 12.19
C PRO A 238 -7.65 -6.35 11.07
N TYR A 239 -7.01 -5.46 10.31
CA TYR A 239 -6.07 -5.87 9.26
C TYR A 239 -4.91 -6.71 9.81
N ARG A 240 -4.58 -7.78 9.06
CA ARG A 240 -3.40 -8.63 9.27
C ARG A 240 -2.70 -8.86 7.93
N PRO A 241 -1.38 -8.69 7.84
CA PRO A 241 -0.65 -8.89 6.60
C PRO A 241 -0.80 -10.29 5.98
N SER A 242 -1.01 -11.32 6.80
CA SER A 242 -1.18 -12.71 6.34
C SER A 242 -2.59 -13.04 5.82
N ALA A 243 -3.58 -12.17 6.05
CA ALA A 243 -4.99 -12.42 5.69
C ALA A 243 -5.30 -12.02 4.23
N ILE A 244 -4.57 -12.58 3.27
CA ILE A 244 -4.69 -12.28 1.83
C ILE A 244 -6.03 -12.72 1.21
N SER A 245 -6.76 -13.61 1.87
CA SER A 245 -8.08 -14.11 1.42
C SER A 245 -9.27 -13.33 2.00
N ALA A 246 -9.03 -12.27 2.79
CA ALA A 246 -10.10 -11.40 3.27
C ALA A 246 -10.84 -10.72 2.11
N THR A 247 -12.12 -10.39 2.32
CA THR A 247 -13.00 -9.95 1.22
C THR A 247 -12.71 -8.55 0.72
N ALA A 248 -12.53 -7.60 1.63
CA ALA A 248 -12.19 -6.21 1.32
C ALA A 248 -11.68 -5.49 2.56
N LEU A 249 -10.85 -4.48 2.34
CA LEU A 249 -10.31 -3.58 3.35
C LEU A 249 -10.88 -2.17 3.12
N LEU A 250 -11.53 -1.62 4.17
CA LEU A 250 -12.06 -0.26 4.15
C LEU A 250 -11.29 0.61 5.14
N LEU A 251 -10.84 1.76 4.67
CA LEU A 251 -10.17 2.80 5.44
C LEU A 251 -11.07 4.03 5.47
N ALA A 252 -11.19 4.65 6.64
CA ALA A 252 -12.02 5.84 6.86
C ALA A 252 -11.41 6.74 7.95
N PRO A 253 -11.83 8.01 8.10
CA PRO A 253 -11.28 8.92 9.11
C PRO A 253 -11.47 8.44 10.55
N ASP A 254 -12.56 7.71 10.79
CA ASP A 254 -12.93 7.17 12.10
C ASP A 254 -13.93 6.02 11.96
N LEU A 255 -14.23 5.35 13.06
CA LEU A 255 -15.15 4.22 13.10
C LEU A 255 -16.60 4.60 12.69
N ALA A 256 -17.04 5.81 13.00
CA ALA A 256 -18.41 6.25 12.63
C ALA A 256 -18.53 6.41 11.11
N SER A 257 -17.55 7.05 10.48
CA SER A 257 -17.45 7.18 9.02
C SER A 257 -17.30 5.81 8.35
N TRP A 258 -16.53 4.91 8.94
CA TRP A 258 -16.33 3.54 8.45
C TRP A 258 -17.65 2.77 8.41
N ARG A 259 -18.41 2.76 9.52
CA ARG A 259 -19.72 2.09 9.60
C ARG A 259 -20.73 2.66 8.61
N ARG A 260 -20.72 3.98 8.43
CA ARG A 260 -21.59 4.65 7.47
C ARG A 260 -21.28 4.23 6.03
N LEU A 261 -20.00 4.17 5.66
CA LEU A 261 -19.57 3.70 4.35
C LEU A 261 -19.90 2.22 4.14
N GLU A 262 -19.62 1.38 5.13
CA GLU A 262 -19.95 -0.04 5.10
C GLU A 262 -21.46 -0.24 4.87
N THR A 263 -22.31 0.43 5.63
CA THR A 263 -23.76 0.41 5.45
C THR A 263 -24.16 0.89 4.05
N ALA A 264 -23.66 2.04 3.60
CA ALA A 264 -23.98 2.58 2.27
C ALA A 264 -23.53 1.66 1.12
N LEU A 265 -22.44 0.93 1.29
CA LEU A 265 -21.90 0.03 0.27
C LEU A 265 -22.51 -1.38 0.29
N LEU A 266 -23.00 -1.86 1.47
CA LEU A 266 -23.41 -3.24 1.67
C LEU A 266 -24.89 -3.44 2.05
N SER A 267 -25.63 -2.40 2.45
CA SER A 267 -27.08 -2.55 2.72
C SER A 267 -27.85 -2.82 1.44
N ASP A 268 -28.92 -3.59 1.52
CA ASP A 268 -29.79 -3.93 0.37
C ASP A 268 -30.63 -2.74 -0.08
#